data_39af55a4e1b7309251821cb0b9e939f3
#
_entry.id   39af55a4e1b7309251821cb0b9e939f3
#
_cell.length_a   1.000
_cell.length_b   1.000
_cell.length_c   1.000
_cell.angle_alpha   90.00
_cell.angle_beta   90.00
_cell.angle_gamma   90.00
#
_symmetry.space_group_name_H-M   'P 1'
#
loop_
_entity.id
_entity.type
_entity.pdbx_description
1 polymer ?
#
loop_
_entity_poly.entity_id
_entity_poly.type
_entity_poly.pdbx_seq_one_letter_code
_entity_poly.pdbx_strand_id
1 'polypeptide(L)'
;MSWKASRIAEGAVNNIQVDAGVFLKGTGFDPSNPVLFNDEDILLTATGSPSINCVPTTEDFLADVNGAPNNTKQGKRTTAWDCNIGVTALDFDQSRLAFYLGSSKATADGLGIKPKYQYDQADFKDMWALFDMADPNKLFAVKIYNALNTAGIAFSTSKNGKGQTNVTIVGHADASDPEDVPMAFYILEKVDDDPTEYTYTAVSPVGTENPKEEGWYILSGDNYVLTNDTEVDSNKTYYERTANT
;
A
#
# COMPACT_ATOMS: atom_id res chain seq x y z
N MET A 1 -4.83 2.38 -47.19
CA MET A 1 -4.65 2.39 -45.70
C MET A 1 -4.84 0.96 -45.20
N SER A 2 -3.83 0.39 -44.56
CA SER A 2 -3.95 -0.94 -43.94
C SER A 2 -4.71 -0.82 -42.60
N TRP A 3 -5.80 -1.53 -42.46
CA TRP A 3 -6.52 -1.63 -41.19
C TRP A 3 -5.66 -2.48 -40.22
N LYS A 4 -5.12 -1.88 -39.17
CA LYS A 4 -4.54 -2.61 -38.06
C LYS A 4 -5.53 -2.59 -36.91
N ALA A 5 -6.08 -3.75 -36.57
CA ALA A 5 -7.01 -3.92 -35.46
C ALA A 5 -6.31 -3.78 -34.09
N SER A 6 -5.00 -4.09 -34.02
CA SER A 6 -4.21 -3.90 -32.82
C SER A 6 -3.47 -2.56 -32.84
N ARG A 7 -3.90 -1.66 -31.97
CA ARG A 7 -3.21 -0.38 -31.72
C ARG A 7 -3.00 -0.23 -30.23
N ILE A 8 -1.81 0.23 -29.88
CA ILE A 8 -1.54 0.72 -28.53
C ILE A 8 -1.94 2.20 -28.55
N ALA A 9 -2.73 2.64 -27.55
CA ALA A 9 -3.07 4.05 -27.41
C ALA A 9 -1.80 4.87 -27.19
N GLU A 10 -1.80 6.12 -27.66
CA GLU A 10 -0.69 7.04 -27.42
C GLU A 10 -0.46 7.19 -25.89
N GLY A 11 0.79 7.06 -25.46
CA GLY A 11 1.16 7.10 -24.06
C GLY A 11 0.82 5.83 -23.23
N ALA A 12 0.12 4.84 -23.82
CA ALA A 12 -0.26 3.65 -23.06
C ALA A 12 0.95 2.85 -22.54
N VAL A 13 2.07 2.88 -23.25
CA VAL A 13 3.31 2.19 -22.83
C VAL A 13 3.80 2.71 -21.48
N ASN A 14 3.73 4.03 -21.27
CA ASN A 14 4.15 4.69 -20.04
C ASN A 14 3.26 4.35 -18.83
N ASN A 15 2.06 3.87 -19.10
CA ASN A 15 1.08 3.51 -18.05
C ASN A 15 1.02 2.00 -17.78
N ILE A 16 1.97 1.22 -18.31
CA ILE A 16 2.07 -0.22 -18.03
C ILE A 16 2.78 -0.41 -16.69
N GLN A 17 2.18 -1.18 -15.80
CA GLN A 17 2.84 -1.67 -14.59
C GLN A 17 3.86 -2.75 -14.97
N VAL A 18 5.09 -2.66 -14.49
CA VAL A 18 6.20 -3.48 -15.01
C VAL A 18 6.85 -4.41 -14.00
N ASP A 19 6.76 -4.14 -12.70
CA ASP A 19 7.54 -4.93 -11.72
C ASP A 19 6.71 -5.44 -10.55
N ALA A 20 7.31 -6.37 -9.77
CA ALA A 20 6.72 -6.88 -8.53
C ALA A 20 6.72 -5.77 -7.47
N GLY A 21 5.62 -5.64 -6.73
CA GLY A 21 5.43 -4.54 -5.81
C GLY A 21 6.17 -4.68 -4.49
N VAL A 22 6.31 -3.56 -3.80
CA VAL A 22 6.70 -3.45 -2.39
C VAL A 22 5.45 -3.29 -1.54
N PHE A 23 5.40 -3.98 -0.40
CA PHE A 23 4.25 -3.96 0.51
C PHE A 23 4.64 -3.30 1.82
N LEU A 24 3.95 -2.20 2.17
CA LEU A 24 4.30 -1.34 3.29
C LEU A 24 3.18 -1.28 4.33
N LYS A 25 3.55 -0.98 5.56
CA LYS A 25 2.60 -0.59 6.61
C LYS A 25 1.83 0.66 6.19
N GLY A 26 0.60 0.81 6.68
CA GLY A 26 -0.26 1.95 6.32
C GLY A 26 0.33 3.32 6.67
N THR A 27 1.18 3.39 7.68
CA THR A 27 1.92 4.60 8.09
C THR A 27 3.25 4.77 7.38
N GLY A 28 3.71 3.76 6.64
CA GLY A 28 5.05 3.75 6.00
C GLY A 28 5.08 4.41 4.62
N PHE A 29 3.98 5.00 4.15
CA PHE A 29 3.92 5.66 2.85
C PHE A 29 2.96 6.84 2.87
N ASP A 30 3.40 7.97 2.33
CA ASP A 30 2.60 9.16 2.14
C ASP A 30 2.42 9.44 0.64
N PRO A 31 1.19 9.33 0.11
CA PRO A 31 0.93 9.57 -1.31
C PRO A 31 1.13 11.03 -1.74
N SER A 32 1.16 11.98 -0.81
CA SER A 32 1.48 13.38 -1.10
C SER A 32 2.98 13.63 -1.24
N ASN A 33 3.81 12.70 -0.75
CA ASN A 33 5.26 12.72 -0.90
C ASN A 33 5.78 11.30 -1.22
N PRO A 34 5.61 10.80 -2.44
CA PRO A 34 5.82 9.39 -2.80
C PRO A 34 7.30 8.99 -2.94
N VAL A 35 8.24 9.79 -2.45
CA VAL A 35 9.67 9.63 -2.77
C VAL A 35 10.35 8.55 -1.95
N LEU A 36 9.96 8.34 -0.67
CA LEU A 36 10.72 7.43 0.20
C LEU A 36 9.83 6.68 1.20
N PHE A 37 10.17 5.42 1.39
CA PHE A 37 9.72 4.60 2.50
C PHE A 37 10.94 3.98 3.17
N ASN A 38 10.85 3.71 4.47
CA ASN A 38 11.94 3.09 5.21
C ASN A 38 11.86 1.56 5.09
N ASP A 39 13.01 0.89 5.13
CA ASP A 39 13.07 -0.58 5.12
C ASP A 39 12.28 -1.20 6.28
N GLU A 40 12.18 -0.51 7.41
CA GLU A 40 11.40 -0.93 8.59
C GLU A 40 9.89 -0.96 8.35
N ASP A 41 9.41 -0.24 7.33
CA ASP A 41 8.00 -0.20 6.97
C ASP A 41 7.61 -1.30 5.98
N ILE A 42 8.58 -2.03 5.43
CA ILE A 42 8.33 -3.16 4.55
C ILE A 42 7.68 -4.31 5.34
N LEU A 43 6.46 -4.67 4.96
CA LEU A 43 5.69 -5.73 5.61
C LEU A 43 6.14 -7.13 5.19
N LEU A 44 6.50 -7.29 3.93
CA LEU A 44 6.90 -8.59 3.39
C LEU A 44 7.74 -8.45 2.12
N THR A 45 8.60 -9.44 1.91
CA THR A 45 9.33 -9.64 0.65
C THR A 45 8.56 -10.62 -0.22
N ALA A 46 8.10 -10.14 -1.35
CA ALA A 46 7.29 -10.93 -2.28
C ALA A 46 8.13 -11.65 -3.34
N THR A 47 7.55 -12.69 -3.91
CA THR A 47 8.03 -13.33 -5.14
C THR A 47 6.87 -13.58 -6.09
N GLY A 48 7.16 -13.62 -7.38
CA GLY A 48 6.14 -13.77 -8.42
C GLY A 48 5.29 -12.53 -8.61
N SER A 49 4.18 -12.69 -9.33
CA SER A 49 3.25 -11.59 -9.61
C SER A 49 2.15 -11.56 -8.55
N PRO A 50 2.00 -10.48 -7.79
CA PRO A 50 0.86 -10.32 -6.91
C PRO A 50 -0.45 -10.22 -7.71
N SER A 51 -1.56 -10.65 -7.12
CA SER A 51 -2.90 -10.48 -7.68
C SER A 51 -3.63 -9.42 -6.88
N ILE A 52 -4.25 -8.46 -7.56
CA ILE A 52 -5.08 -7.41 -6.94
C ILE A 52 -6.50 -7.59 -7.46
N ASN A 53 -7.44 -7.73 -6.55
CA ASN A 53 -8.84 -7.88 -6.86
C ASN A 53 -9.65 -6.80 -6.12
N CYS A 54 -10.55 -6.17 -6.82
CA CYS A 54 -11.56 -5.26 -6.27
C CYS A 54 -12.84 -5.48 -7.08
N VAL A 55 -13.64 -6.43 -6.65
CA VAL A 55 -14.77 -6.97 -7.42
C VAL A 55 -16.09 -6.63 -6.74
N PRO A 56 -17.01 -5.93 -7.42
CA PRO A 56 -18.32 -5.63 -6.87
C PRO A 56 -19.23 -6.86 -6.91
N THR A 57 -19.97 -7.08 -5.84
CA THR A 57 -21.19 -7.90 -5.86
C THR A 57 -22.36 -7.01 -6.18
N THR A 58 -23.08 -7.32 -7.25
CA THR A 58 -24.22 -6.51 -7.70
C THR A 58 -25.50 -7.31 -7.68
N GLU A 59 -26.60 -6.64 -7.36
CA GLU A 59 -27.94 -7.19 -7.49
C GLU A 59 -28.80 -6.33 -8.43
N ASP A 60 -29.86 -6.94 -8.95
CA ASP A 60 -30.87 -6.26 -9.73
C ASP A 60 -32.19 -6.27 -8.94
N PHE A 61 -32.50 -5.15 -8.27
CA PHE A 61 -33.70 -5.04 -7.45
C PHE A 61 -34.99 -4.87 -8.27
N LEU A 62 -34.90 -4.72 -9.61
CA LEU A 62 -36.02 -4.76 -10.53
C LEU A 62 -36.21 -6.14 -11.17
N ALA A 63 -35.37 -7.12 -10.82
CA ALA A 63 -35.61 -8.50 -11.20
C ALA A 63 -36.99 -8.93 -10.68
N ASP A 64 -37.75 -9.62 -11.49
CA ASP A 64 -39.11 -10.11 -11.18
C ASP A 64 -40.20 -9.03 -11.03
N VAL A 65 -39.92 -7.77 -11.33
CA VAL A 65 -40.94 -6.71 -11.37
C VAL A 65 -41.70 -6.76 -12.70
N ASN A 66 -43.02 -6.96 -12.66
CA ASN A 66 -43.85 -7.00 -13.85
C ASN A 66 -43.71 -5.71 -14.67
N GLY A 67 -43.33 -5.89 -15.95
CA GLY A 67 -43.16 -4.77 -16.90
C GLY A 67 -41.78 -4.14 -16.89
N ALA A 68 -40.88 -4.52 -15.96
CA ALA A 68 -39.47 -4.12 -16.00
C ALA A 68 -38.69 -5.09 -16.90
N PRO A 69 -37.92 -4.60 -17.89
CA PRO A 69 -36.99 -5.44 -18.63
C PRO A 69 -35.87 -5.96 -17.65
N ASN A 70 -35.47 -7.22 -17.84
CA ASN A 70 -34.34 -7.76 -17.08
C ASN A 70 -33.07 -6.99 -17.36
N ASN A 71 -32.25 -6.84 -16.32
CA ASN A 71 -30.92 -6.22 -16.40
C ASN A 71 -30.96 -4.73 -16.78
N THR A 72 -31.91 -3.99 -16.24
CA THR A 72 -32.03 -2.54 -16.45
C THR A 72 -30.94 -1.77 -15.70
N LYS A 73 -30.47 -0.67 -16.29
CA LYS A 73 -29.49 0.22 -15.66
C LYS A 73 -29.98 0.73 -14.28
N GLN A 74 -31.25 1.06 -14.16
CA GLN A 74 -31.84 1.62 -12.93
C GLN A 74 -32.03 0.58 -11.83
N GLY A 75 -32.06 -0.72 -12.19
CA GLY A 75 -32.21 -1.82 -11.24
C GLY A 75 -30.89 -2.28 -10.60
N LYS A 76 -29.76 -1.89 -11.18
CA LYS A 76 -28.45 -2.34 -10.68
C LYS A 76 -28.01 -1.54 -9.47
N ARG A 77 -27.64 -2.24 -8.40
CA ARG A 77 -26.89 -1.68 -7.27
C ARG A 77 -25.76 -2.60 -6.83
N THR A 78 -24.71 -2.02 -6.30
CA THR A 78 -23.64 -2.78 -5.66
C THR A 78 -24.02 -3.02 -4.20
N THR A 79 -23.87 -4.26 -3.74
CA THR A 79 -24.21 -4.68 -2.38
C THR A 79 -22.98 -4.93 -1.51
N ALA A 80 -21.86 -5.26 -2.14
CA ALA A 80 -20.59 -5.49 -1.46
C ALA A 80 -19.42 -5.32 -2.45
N TRP A 81 -18.23 -5.15 -1.89
CA TRP A 81 -16.96 -5.19 -2.62
C TRP A 81 -16.05 -6.25 -2.02
N ASP A 82 -15.51 -7.13 -2.85
CA ASP A 82 -14.44 -8.06 -2.47
C ASP A 82 -13.10 -7.46 -2.90
N CYS A 83 -12.38 -6.92 -1.91
CA CYS A 83 -11.11 -6.24 -2.11
C CYS A 83 -9.99 -7.05 -1.45
N ASN A 84 -9.10 -7.62 -2.26
CA ASN A 84 -8.00 -8.42 -1.74
C ASN A 84 -6.73 -8.32 -2.58
N ILE A 85 -5.59 -8.59 -1.95
CA ILE A 85 -4.30 -8.79 -2.61
C ILE A 85 -3.77 -10.17 -2.23
N GLY A 86 -3.50 -11.00 -3.25
CA GLY A 86 -2.79 -12.27 -3.10
C GLY A 86 -1.31 -12.11 -3.44
N VAL A 87 -0.45 -12.59 -2.56
CA VAL A 87 1.01 -12.50 -2.73
C VAL A 87 1.70 -13.74 -2.18
N THR A 88 2.83 -14.12 -2.78
CA THR A 88 3.71 -15.17 -2.25
C THR A 88 4.88 -14.51 -1.51
N ALA A 89 4.95 -14.73 -0.20
CA ALA A 89 5.97 -14.18 0.69
C ALA A 89 7.13 -15.17 0.89
N LEU A 90 8.35 -14.62 1.04
CA LEU A 90 9.60 -15.37 1.18
C LEU A 90 10.26 -15.21 2.55
N ASP A 91 9.95 -14.17 3.29
CA ASP A 91 10.63 -13.82 4.53
C ASP A 91 9.79 -14.21 5.76
N PHE A 92 10.48 -14.64 6.79
CA PHE A 92 9.87 -15.19 8.00
C PHE A 92 10.61 -14.69 9.23
N ASP A 93 10.22 -13.52 9.73
CA ASP A 93 10.55 -13.09 11.08
C ASP A 93 9.30 -13.11 11.97
N GLN A 94 9.46 -12.83 13.24
CA GLN A 94 8.35 -12.90 14.20
C GLN A 94 7.23 -11.89 13.89
N SER A 95 7.57 -10.69 13.44
CA SER A 95 6.59 -9.65 13.12
C SER A 95 5.83 -9.98 11.84
N ARG A 96 6.53 -10.50 10.82
CA ARG A 96 5.94 -10.94 9.56
C ARG A 96 5.07 -12.17 9.73
N LEU A 97 5.52 -13.14 10.54
CA LEU A 97 4.69 -14.30 10.89
C LEU A 97 3.42 -13.87 11.62
N ALA A 98 3.48 -12.85 12.49
CA ALA A 98 2.29 -12.30 13.14
C ALA A 98 1.30 -11.72 12.11
N PHE A 99 1.81 -11.00 11.12
CA PHE A 99 1.00 -10.47 10.01
C PHE A 99 0.41 -11.59 9.14
N TYR A 100 1.21 -12.63 8.81
CA TYR A 100 0.71 -13.76 8.02
C TYR A 100 -0.34 -14.61 8.75
N LEU A 101 -0.32 -14.65 10.07
CA LEU A 101 -1.38 -15.29 10.86
C LEU A 101 -2.67 -14.48 10.91
N GLY A 102 -2.62 -13.19 10.55
CA GLY A 102 -3.73 -12.25 10.63
C GLY A 102 -4.03 -11.85 12.07
N SER A 103 -4.40 -12.82 12.91
CA SER A 103 -4.67 -12.59 14.33
C SER A 103 -3.79 -13.49 15.19
N SER A 104 -2.93 -12.88 15.98
CA SER A 104 -1.92 -13.61 16.75
C SER A 104 -1.58 -12.93 18.08
N LYS A 105 -0.97 -13.66 18.98
CA LYS A 105 -0.41 -13.17 20.24
C LYS A 105 0.93 -13.82 20.53
N ALA A 106 1.78 -13.11 21.27
CA ALA A 106 3.03 -13.68 21.75
C ALA A 106 2.80 -14.92 22.63
N THR A 107 3.71 -15.88 22.58
CA THR A 107 3.79 -16.98 23.53
C THR A 107 4.20 -16.47 24.92
N ALA A 108 3.93 -17.23 25.98
CA ALA A 108 4.20 -16.79 27.34
C ALA A 108 5.69 -16.57 27.63
N ASP A 109 6.57 -17.25 26.89
CA ASP A 109 8.02 -17.09 26.95
C ASP A 109 8.58 -15.95 26.08
N GLY A 110 7.70 -15.29 25.28
CA GLY A 110 8.08 -14.21 24.37
C GLY A 110 8.86 -14.66 23.13
N LEU A 111 9.18 -15.95 22.99
CA LEU A 111 10.04 -16.47 21.91
C LEU A 111 9.27 -16.80 20.64
N GLY A 112 7.95 -16.83 20.69
CA GLY A 112 7.12 -17.21 19.56
C GLY A 112 5.80 -16.46 19.49
N ILE A 113 5.01 -16.81 18.48
CA ILE A 113 3.65 -16.30 18.29
C ILE A 113 2.70 -17.47 18.08
N LYS A 114 1.45 -17.28 18.47
CA LYS A 114 0.38 -18.24 18.24
C LYS A 114 -0.92 -17.56 17.82
N PRO A 115 -1.76 -18.22 17.01
CA PRO A 115 -3.06 -17.68 16.63
C PRO A 115 -3.96 -17.41 17.84
N LYS A 116 -4.85 -16.43 17.75
CA LYS A 116 -5.96 -16.19 18.68
C LYS A 116 -7.28 -16.60 18.00
N TYR A 117 -8.29 -16.89 18.82
CA TYR A 117 -9.62 -17.23 18.32
C TYR A 117 -10.47 -16.02 17.92
N GLN A 118 -10.16 -14.84 18.45
CA GLN A 118 -10.92 -13.62 18.21
C GLN A 118 -10.00 -12.57 17.62
N TYR A 119 -10.54 -11.81 16.69
CA TYR A 119 -9.88 -10.63 16.13
C TYR A 119 -10.10 -9.45 17.07
N ASP A 120 -9.05 -8.66 17.25
CA ASP A 120 -9.11 -7.36 17.90
C ASP A 120 -9.07 -6.26 16.84
N GLN A 121 -9.55 -5.07 17.16
CA GLN A 121 -9.45 -3.90 16.25
C GLN A 121 -7.99 -3.63 15.81
N ALA A 122 -7.03 -3.90 16.67
CA ALA A 122 -5.60 -3.72 16.38
C ALA A 122 -5.02 -4.75 15.39
N ASP A 123 -5.74 -5.83 15.09
CA ASP A 123 -5.32 -6.79 14.06
C ASP A 123 -5.56 -6.25 12.65
N PHE A 124 -6.54 -5.36 12.49
CA PHE A 124 -6.86 -4.69 11.23
C PHE A 124 -5.96 -3.48 11.05
N LYS A 125 -5.14 -3.48 10.00
CA LYS A 125 -4.17 -2.42 9.76
C LYS A 125 -4.24 -2.00 8.30
N ASP A 126 -4.15 -0.70 8.05
CA ASP A 126 -3.96 -0.23 6.69
C ASP A 126 -2.64 -0.73 6.13
N MET A 127 -2.60 -0.94 4.82
CA MET A 127 -1.38 -1.24 4.11
C MET A 127 -1.35 -0.62 2.73
N TRP A 128 -0.13 -0.48 2.21
CA TRP A 128 0.13 -0.03 0.85
C TRP A 128 0.81 -1.13 0.05
N ALA A 129 0.47 -1.20 -1.22
CA ALA A 129 1.21 -1.95 -2.22
C ALA A 129 1.65 -0.98 -3.32
N LEU A 130 2.94 -0.89 -3.58
CA LEU A 130 3.55 0.04 -4.52
C LEU A 130 4.14 -0.75 -5.68
N PHE A 131 3.90 -0.29 -6.89
CA PHE A 131 4.33 -0.95 -8.12
C PHE A 131 4.97 0.06 -9.07
N ASP A 132 6.10 -0.30 -9.63
CA ASP A 132 6.74 0.49 -10.67
C ASP A 132 5.91 0.47 -11.95
N MET A 133 5.94 1.60 -12.64
CA MET A 133 5.35 1.77 -13.97
C MET A 133 6.46 1.86 -15.02
N ALA A 134 6.10 1.63 -16.28
CA ALA A 134 7.05 1.77 -17.39
C ALA A 134 7.57 3.21 -17.55
N ASP A 135 6.81 4.19 -17.10
CA ASP A 135 7.27 5.56 -16.89
C ASP A 135 7.96 5.63 -15.52
N PRO A 136 9.30 5.88 -15.48
CA PRO A 136 10.06 5.91 -14.22
C PRO A 136 9.61 7.04 -13.28
N ASN A 137 8.89 8.05 -13.79
CA ASN A 137 8.38 9.16 -13.00
C ASN A 137 6.99 8.89 -12.43
N LYS A 138 6.44 7.68 -12.63
CA LYS A 138 5.14 7.29 -12.12
C LYS A 138 5.23 6.09 -11.20
N LEU A 139 4.33 6.08 -10.23
CA LEU A 139 4.16 4.99 -9.29
C LEU A 139 2.68 4.61 -9.23
N PHE A 140 2.38 3.33 -9.38
CA PHE A 140 1.05 2.81 -9.10
C PHE A 140 1.00 2.35 -7.65
N ALA A 141 0.12 2.95 -6.85
CA ALA A 141 -0.04 2.61 -5.45
C ALA A 141 -1.48 2.15 -5.16
N VAL A 142 -1.59 1.10 -4.36
CA VAL A 142 -2.86 0.57 -3.89
C VAL A 142 -2.88 0.62 -2.38
N LYS A 143 -3.87 1.30 -1.80
CA LYS A 143 -4.12 1.28 -0.36
C LYS A 143 -5.24 0.29 -0.06
N ILE A 144 -5.00 -0.59 0.91
CA ILE A 144 -6.03 -1.43 1.50
C ILE A 144 -6.27 -0.93 2.92
N TYR A 145 -7.53 -0.66 3.21
CA TYR A 145 -7.98 -0.23 4.53
C TYR A 145 -8.39 -1.44 5.36
N ASN A 146 -8.10 -1.38 6.65
CA ASN A 146 -8.43 -2.45 7.60
C ASN A 146 -8.00 -3.83 7.09
N ALA A 147 -6.79 -3.93 6.56
CA ALA A 147 -6.25 -5.13 5.95
C ALA A 147 -6.00 -6.23 6.97
N LEU A 148 -6.42 -7.44 6.64
CA LEU A 148 -6.19 -8.63 7.44
C LEU A 148 -5.91 -9.83 6.53
N ASN A 149 -4.93 -10.67 6.87
CA ASN A 149 -4.79 -11.97 6.22
C ASN A 149 -5.80 -12.97 6.82
N THR A 150 -6.77 -13.37 6.02
CA THR A 150 -7.81 -14.31 6.42
C THR A 150 -7.50 -15.76 6.02
N ALA A 151 -6.52 -15.98 5.15
CA ALA A 151 -6.12 -17.31 4.69
C ALA A 151 -5.20 -18.06 5.67
N GLY A 152 -4.63 -17.34 6.66
CA GLY A 152 -3.64 -17.91 7.57
C GLY A 152 -2.31 -18.22 6.86
N ILE A 153 -1.53 -19.14 7.42
CA ILE A 153 -0.25 -19.57 6.88
C ILE A 153 -0.33 -20.99 6.33
N ALA A 154 0.04 -21.15 5.07
CA ALA A 154 0.32 -22.44 4.46
C ALA A 154 1.76 -22.42 3.96
N PHE A 155 2.66 -23.04 4.72
CA PHE A 155 4.08 -23.01 4.44
C PHE A 155 4.52 -24.25 3.64
N SER A 156 5.28 -24.02 2.58
CA SER A 156 5.88 -25.10 1.80
C SER A 156 7.39 -24.90 1.65
N THR A 157 8.14 -25.99 1.76
CA THR A 157 9.57 -26.02 1.50
C THR A 157 9.89 -27.09 0.49
N SER A 158 10.95 -26.88 -0.29
CA SER A 158 11.49 -27.89 -1.18
C SER A 158 12.99 -28.05 -0.94
N LYS A 159 13.51 -29.25 -1.21
CA LYS A 159 14.96 -29.48 -1.16
C LYS A 159 15.65 -28.56 -2.16
N ASN A 160 16.58 -27.74 -1.68
CA ASN A 160 17.30 -26.71 -2.45
C ASN A 160 16.41 -25.55 -2.95
N GLY A 161 15.17 -25.45 -2.48
CA GLY A 161 14.26 -24.32 -2.78
C GLY A 161 14.13 -23.34 -1.62
N LYS A 162 13.55 -22.16 -1.91
CA LYS A 162 13.21 -21.19 -0.89
C LYS A 162 11.91 -21.61 -0.21
N GLY A 163 11.82 -21.42 1.11
CA GLY A 163 10.55 -21.48 1.83
C GLY A 163 9.66 -20.36 1.37
N GLN A 164 8.38 -20.64 1.17
CA GLN A 164 7.41 -19.64 0.75
C GLN A 164 6.02 -19.90 1.34
N THR A 165 5.25 -18.85 1.50
CA THR A 165 3.86 -18.91 1.91
C THR A 165 2.99 -18.00 1.05
N ASN A 166 1.79 -18.46 0.72
CA ASN A 166 0.79 -17.62 0.08
C ASN A 166 0.03 -16.83 1.15
N VAL A 167 -0.07 -15.54 0.95
CA VAL A 167 -0.77 -14.60 1.83
C VAL A 167 -1.90 -13.96 1.02
N THR A 168 -3.09 -13.97 1.59
CA THR A 168 -4.25 -13.28 1.00
C THR A 168 -4.72 -12.20 1.97
N ILE A 169 -4.44 -10.97 1.60
CA ILE A 169 -4.75 -9.79 2.40
C ILE A 169 -6.08 -9.25 1.94
N VAL A 170 -7.05 -9.23 2.82
CA VAL A 170 -8.42 -8.79 2.55
C VAL A 170 -8.67 -7.46 3.24
N GLY A 171 -9.21 -6.49 2.51
CA GLY A 171 -9.68 -5.23 3.07
C GLY A 171 -11.07 -5.36 3.69
N HIS A 172 -11.30 -4.65 4.78
CA HIS A 172 -12.58 -4.69 5.49
C HIS A 172 -13.16 -3.29 5.62
N ALA A 173 -14.45 -3.15 5.33
CA ALA A 173 -15.17 -1.91 5.56
C ALA A 173 -15.31 -1.64 7.06
N ASP A 174 -15.33 -0.37 7.45
CA ASP A 174 -15.67 0.04 8.80
C ASP A 174 -17.20 0.05 8.97
N ALA A 175 -17.69 -0.46 10.10
CA ALA A 175 -19.12 -0.45 10.39
C ALA A 175 -19.70 0.97 10.55
N SER A 176 -18.86 1.96 10.84
CA SER A 176 -19.25 3.38 10.90
C SER A 176 -19.46 4.02 9.52
N ASP A 177 -18.82 3.45 8.48
CA ASP A 177 -18.98 3.85 7.08
C ASP A 177 -19.02 2.61 6.17
N PRO A 178 -20.16 1.89 6.14
CA PRO A 178 -20.28 0.64 5.40
C PRO A 178 -20.30 0.82 3.87
N GLU A 179 -20.44 2.05 3.38
CA GLU A 179 -20.41 2.35 1.94
C GLU A 179 -18.99 2.64 1.45
N ASP A 180 -18.02 2.88 2.35
CA ASP A 180 -16.63 3.08 1.97
C ASP A 180 -15.99 1.76 1.52
N VAL A 181 -15.43 1.80 0.32
CA VAL A 181 -14.76 0.62 -0.27
C VAL A 181 -13.38 0.48 0.34
N PRO A 182 -13.02 -0.69 0.92
CA PRO A 182 -11.77 -0.84 1.66
C PRO A 182 -10.52 -0.96 0.76
N MET A 183 -10.53 -0.34 -0.40
CA MET A 183 -9.40 -0.29 -1.32
C MET A 183 -9.45 0.98 -2.17
N ALA A 184 -8.30 1.65 -2.30
CA ALA A 184 -8.13 2.81 -3.15
C ALA A 184 -6.91 2.66 -4.06
N PHE A 185 -7.01 3.20 -5.28
CA PHE A 185 -5.98 3.12 -6.31
C PHE A 185 -5.46 4.52 -6.63
N TYR A 186 -4.13 4.65 -6.72
CA TYR A 186 -3.46 5.91 -6.98
C TYR A 186 -2.47 5.74 -8.12
N ILE A 187 -2.40 6.73 -9.00
CA ILE A 187 -1.28 6.92 -9.92
C ILE A 187 -0.61 8.21 -9.47
N LEU A 188 0.58 8.08 -8.94
CA LEU A 188 1.35 9.17 -8.34
C LEU A 188 2.48 9.53 -9.29
N GLU A 189 2.76 10.81 -9.42
CA GLU A 189 3.96 11.28 -10.09
C GLU A 189 5.07 11.37 -9.04
N LYS A 190 6.20 10.76 -9.32
CA LYS A 190 7.40 10.95 -8.49
C LYS A 190 7.75 12.42 -8.57
N VAL A 191 7.77 13.08 -7.45
CA VAL A 191 8.34 14.42 -7.39
C VAL A 191 9.83 14.22 -7.57
N ASP A 192 10.36 14.69 -8.69
CA ASP A 192 11.80 14.72 -8.92
C ASP A 192 12.41 15.69 -7.90
N ASP A 193 12.86 15.17 -6.77
CA ASP A 193 13.85 15.86 -5.98
C ASP A 193 15.20 15.74 -6.73
N ASP A 194 15.32 16.42 -7.85
CA ASP A 194 16.63 16.61 -8.47
C ASP A 194 17.46 17.46 -7.48
N PRO A 195 18.45 16.88 -6.78
CA PRO A 195 19.27 17.64 -5.84
C PRO A 195 20.00 18.79 -6.50
N THR A 196 20.00 18.88 -7.84
CA THR A 196 20.59 19.98 -8.59
C THR A 196 19.65 21.18 -8.73
N GLU A 197 18.33 21.00 -8.57
CA GLU A 197 17.32 22.08 -8.65
C GLU A 197 17.09 22.80 -7.32
N TYR A 198 17.52 22.24 -6.19
CA TYR A 198 17.26 22.79 -4.87
C TYR A 198 18.53 22.90 -4.04
N THR A 199 18.61 23.98 -3.29
CA THR A 199 19.62 24.12 -2.22
C THR A 199 18.95 23.79 -0.89
N TYR A 200 19.58 22.91 -0.12
CA TYR A 200 19.15 22.54 1.21
C TYR A 200 20.03 23.24 2.25
N THR A 201 19.45 24.15 3.01
CA THR A 201 20.16 24.91 4.04
C THR A 201 19.77 24.39 5.40
N ALA A 202 20.78 24.02 6.20
CA ALA A 202 20.51 23.58 7.58
C ALA A 202 19.84 24.70 8.38
N VAL A 203 18.74 24.37 9.03
CA VAL A 203 18.02 25.26 9.93
C VAL A 203 18.33 24.94 11.38
N SER A 204 18.24 25.95 12.23
CA SER A 204 18.40 25.80 13.68
C SER A 204 17.03 25.99 14.34
N PRO A 205 16.21 24.91 14.40
CA PRO A 205 14.85 25.03 14.88
C PRO A 205 14.80 25.42 16.37
N VAL A 206 13.78 26.16 16.74
CA VAL A 206 13.44 26.44 18.13
C VAL A 206 12.50 25.34 18.62
N GLY A 207 12.69 24.84 19.82
CA GLY A 207 12.04 23.63 20.35
C GLY A 207 10.48 23.64 20.40
N THR A 208 9.83 24.67 19.88
CA THR A 208 8.36 24.78 19.78
C THR A 208 7.84 24.65 18.34
N GLU A 209 8.73 24.53 17.35
CA GLU A 209 8.36 24.40 15.94
C GLU A 209 7.98 22.97 15.61
N ASN A 210 7.05 22.81 14.66
CA ASN A 210 6.65 21.52 14.13
C ASN A 210 7.33 21.29 12.76
N PRO A 211 8.41 20.50 12.68
CA PRO A 211 9.17 20.33 11.45
C PRO A 211 8.34 19.87 10.24
N LYS A 212 7.31 19.05 10.49
CA LYS A 212 6.40 18.59 9.44
C LYS A 212 5.55 19.73 8.87
N GLU A 213 5.02 20.62 9.72
CA GLU A 213 4.20 21.77 9.31
C GLU A 213 5.06 22.82 8.60
N GLU A 214 6.31 22.99 9.02
CA GLU A 214 7.27 23.88 8.38
C GLU A 214 7.79 23.34 7.05
N GLY A 215 7.56 22.07 6.73
CA GLY A 215 8.00 21.44 5.49
C GLY A 215 9.51 21.21 5.43
N TRP A 216 10.15 20.96 6.56
CA TRP A 216 11.60 20.74 6.63
C TRP A 216 11.99 19.31 6.21
N TYR A 217 13.24 19.18 5.82
CA TYR A 217 13.86 17.95 5.34
C TYR A 217 14.90 17.44 6.33
N ILE A 218 15.10 16.14 6.37
CA ILE A 218 16.19 15.47 7.06
C ILE A 218 17.06 14.72 6.03
N LEU A 219 18.35 14.57 6.32
CA LEU A 219 19.26 13.79 5.48
C LEU A 219 19.10 12.31 5.82
N SER A 220 18.72 11.49 4.82
CA SER A 220 18.63 10.04 4.94
C SER A 220 19.53 9.39 3.88
N GLY A 221 20.69 8.86 4.32
CA GLY A 221 21.76 8.47 3.40
C GLY A 221 22.30 9.69 2.65
N ASP A 222 22.24 9.66 1.34
CA ASP A 222 22.69 10.76 0.46
C ASP A 222 21.54 11.66 -0.04
N ASN A 223 20.30 11.45 0.44
CA ASN A 223 19.11 12.17 0.00
C ASN A 223 18.48 13.00 1.11
N TYR A 224 17.90 14.16 0.74
CA TYR A 224 17.06 14.96 1.63
C TYR A 224 15.60 14.51 1.53
N VAL A 225 14.99 14.25 2.69
CA VAL A 225 13.65 13.69 2.81
C VAL A 225 12.80 14.62 3.63
N LEU A 226 11.57 14.90 3.19
CA LEU A 226 10.62 15.67 3.99
C LEU A 226 10.37 14.94 5.32
N THR A 227 10.56 15.62 6.45
CA THR A 227 10.38 15.00 7.75
C THR A 227 8.91 14.84 8.11
N ASN A 228 8.62 13.75 8.83
CA ASN A 228 7.32 13.53 9.47
C ASN A 228 7.33 13.87 10.98
N ASP A 229 8.41 14.44 11.46
CA ASP A 229 8.53 14.83 12.87
C ASP A 229 7.54 15.95 13.21
N THR A 230 6.76 15.79 14.25
CA THR A 230 5.83 16.82 14.77
C THR A 230 6.42 17.66 15.88
N GLU A 231 7.59 17.27 16.39
CA GLU A 231 8.39 17.97 17.38
C GLU A 231 9.86 17.93 16.98
N VAL A 232 10.63 18.93 17.38
CA VAL A 232 12.06 18.99 17.09
C VAL A 232 12.81 17.89 17.85
N ASP A 233 13.48 17.00 17.12
CA ASP A 233 14.40 16.03 17.67
C ASP A 233 15.83 16.59 17.69
N SER A 234 16.40 16.78 18.87
CA SER A 234 17.75 17.33 19.05
C SER A 234 18.88 16.48 18.46
N ASN A 235 18.59 15.23 18.07
CA ASN A 235 19.55 14.34 17.43
C ASN A 235 19.52 14.42 15.91
N LYS A 236 18.61 15.21 15.33
CA LYS A 236 18.44 15.37 13.89
C LYS A 236 18.86 16.77 13.45
N THR A 237 19.36 16.88 12.23
CA THR A 237 19.55 18.16 11.54
C THR A 237 18.43 18.32 10.53
N TYR A 238 17.75 19.44 10.60
CA TYR A 238 16.68 19.81 9.67
C TYR A 238 17.21 20.74 8.59
N TYR A 239 16.60 20.71 7.42
CA TYR A 239 16.99 21.51 6.27
C TYR A 239 15.78 22.16 5.63
N GLU A 240 15.89 23.42 5.28
CA GLU A 240 14.92 24.13 4.45
C GLU A 240 15.36 24.01 2.98
N ARG A 241 14.38 23.75 2.11
CA ARG A 241 14.60 23.61 0.68
C ARG A 241 14.31 24.93 -0.02
N THR A 242 15.25 25.41 -0.81
CA THR A 242 15.10 26.60 -1.66
C THR A 242 15.35 26.22 -3.11
N ALA A 243 14.43 26.59 -4.02
CA ALA A 243 14.63 26.37 -5.45
C ALA A 243 15.84 27.19 -5.96
N ASN A 244 16.69 26.57 -6.75
CA ASN A 244 17.77 27.26 -7.43
C ASN A 244 17.16 28.03 -8.62
N THR A 245 17.17 29.37 -8.56
CA THR A 245 16.66 30.25 -9.64
C THR A 245 17.65 30.38 -10.79
#